data_169948f2168507d97d0b0595f084efd6
#
_entry.id   169948f2168507d97d0b0595f084efd6
#
_cell.length_a   1.000
_cell.length_b   1.000
_cell.length_c   1.000
_cell.angle_alpha   90.00
_cell.angle_beta   90.00
_cell.angle_gamma   90.00
#
_symmetry.space_group_name_H-M   'P 1'
#
loop_
_entity.id
_entity.type
_entity.pdbx_description
1 polymer ?
#
loop_
_entity_poly.entity_id
_entity_poly.type
_entity_poly.pdbx_seq_one_letter_code
_entity_poly.pdbx_strand_id
1 'polypeptide(L)' 'MGEYRLYCINEAGRFAKSHDIEAASDEEAIETARAMKLPVLCELWQRNRMVAKLEPANSSG' A
#
# COMPACT_ATOMS: atom_id res chain seq x y z
N MET A 1 11.88 13.38 4.96
CA MET A 1 11.31 12.33 4.14
C MET A 1 10.94 11.15 5.01
N GLY A 2 9.81 10.53 4.70
CA GLY A 2 9.31 9.43 5.49
C GLY A 2 9.47 8.11 4.79
N GLU A 3 9.64 7.07 5.59
CA GLU A 3 9.69 5.71 5.08
C GLU A 3 8.35 5.06 5.35
N TYR A 4 7.78 4.49 4.30
CA TYR A 4 6.49 3.82 4.38
C TYR A 4 6.64 2.39 3.94
N ARG A 5 5.73 1.54 4.36
CA ARG A 5 5.71 0.16 3.93
C ARG A 5 4.31 -0.21 3.46
N LEU A 6 4.27 -0.81 2.30
CA LEU A 6 3.00 -1.24 1.71
C LEU A 6 2.89 -2.75 1.86
N TYR A 7 1.91 -3.20 2.63
CA TYR A 7 1.66 -4.63 2.82
C TYR A 7 0.52 -5.06 1.92
N CYS A 8 0.74 -6.13 1.17
CA CYS A 8 -0.24 -6.63 0.21
C CYS A 8 -0.63 -8.06 0.56
N ILE A 9 -1.91 -8.35 0.47
CA ILE A 9 -2.42 -9.67 0.79
C ILE A 9 -2.32 -10.59 -0.42
N ASN A 10 -2.35 -11.89 -0.15
CA ASN A 10 -2.42 -12.89 -1.20
C ASN A 10 -3.86 -13.38 -1.35
N GLU A 11 -4.06 -14.41 -2.17
CA GLU A 11 -5.38 -14.94 -2.42
C GLU A 11 -6.05 -15.50 -1.16
N ALA A 12 -5.25 -15.92 -0.19
CA ALA A 12 -5.77 -16.42 1.06
C ALA A 12 -6.13 -15.31 2.04
N GLY A 13 -5.92 -14.06 1.67
CA GLY A 13 -6.21 -12.93 2.53
C GLY A 13 -5.15 -12.65 3.56
N ARG A 14 -3.96 -13.17 3.35
CA ARG A 14 -2.85 -12.96 4.28
C ARG A 14 -1.80 -12.05 3.66
N PHE A 15 -1.15 -11.26 4.49
CA PHE A 15 -0.08 -10.40 4.02
C PHE A 15 1.11 -11.26 3.61
N ALA A 16 1.38 -11.30 2.32
CA ALA A 16 2.42 -12.15 1.77
C ALA A 16 3.59 -11.36 1.19
N LYS A 17 3.38 -10.08 0.89
CA LYS A 17 4.41 -9.26 0.29
C LYS A 17 4.42 -7.88 0.91
N SER A 18 5.56 -7.25 0.89
CA SER A 18 5.67 -5.86 1.32
C SER A 18 6.60 -5.11 0.37
N HIS A 19 6.35 -3.82 0.25
CA HIS A 19 7.16 -2.94 -0.58
C HIS A 19 7.52 -1.72 0.24
N ASP A 20 8.78 -1.32 0.15
CA ASP A 20 9.23 -0.10 0.83
C ASP A 20 8.97 1.09 -0.07
N ILE A 21 8.42 2.15 0.51
CA ILE A 21 8.11 3.36 -0.21
C ILE A 21 8.70 4.53 0.55
N GLU A 22 9.37 5.42 -0.17
CA GLU A 22 9.85 6.66 0.41
C GLU A 22 9.04 7.80 -0.18
N ALA A 23 8.57 8.69 0.68
CA ALA A 23 7.76 9.81 0.24
C ALA A 23 7.89 10.96 1.22
N ALA A 24 7.62 12.15 0.74
CA ALA A 24 7.72 13.34 1.58
C ALA A 24 6.47 13.54 2.44
N SER A 25 5.36 12.93 2.05
CA SER A 25 4.10 13.07 2.78
C SER A 25 3.25 11.84 2.60
N ASP A 26 2.19 11.74 3.42
CA ASP A 26 1.25 10.63 3.30
C ASP A 26 0.60 10.61 1.90
N GLU A 27 0.23 11.78 1.40
CA GLU A 27 -0.39 11.86 0.08
C GLU A 27 0.52 11.34 -1.01
N GLU A 28 1.79 11.72 -0.95
CA GLU A 28 2.75 11.25 -1.93
C GLU A 28 2.94 9.74 -1.84
N ALA A 29 2.98 9.22 -0.62
CA ALA A 29 3.11 7.78 -0.43
C ALA A 29 1.90 7.04 -1.00
N ILE A 30 0.71 7.58 -0.78
CA ILE A 30 -0.52 6.98 -1.31
C ILE A 30 -0.50 6.98 -2.83
N GLU A 31 -0.09 8.09 -3.42
CA GLU A 31 -0.03 8.17 -4.88
C GLU A 31 0.99 7.19 -5.45
N THR A 32 2.13 7.08 -4.79
CA THR A 32 3.14 6.12 -5.23
C THR A 32 2.59 4.70 -5.18
N ALA A 33 1.91 4.35 -4.09
CA ALA A 33 1.34 3.02 -3.95
C ALA A 33 0.27 2.76 -5.01
N ARG A 34 -0.57 3.75 -5.28
CA ARG A 34 -1.60 3.60 -6.30
C ARG A 34 -1.02 3.42 -7.69
N ALA A 35 0.09 4.09 -7.96
CA ALA A 35 0.74 4.00 -9.26
C ALA A 35 1.29 2.59 -9.51
N MET A 36 1.50 1.81 -8.46
CA MET A 36 1.96 0.43 -8.61
C MET A 36 0.88 -0.48 -9.19
N LYS A 37 -0.39 -0.07 -9.10
CA LYS A 37 -1.53 -0.80 -9.67
C LYS A 37 -1.51 -2.27 -9.31
N LEU A 38 -1.39 -2.53 -8.02
CA LEU A 38 -1.35 -3.90 -7.55
C LEU A 38 -2.75 -4.50 -7.56
N PRO A 39 -2.89 -5.74 -8.01
CA PRO A 39 -4.22 -6.36 -8.17
C PRO A 39 -4.76 -6.98 -6.89
N VAL A 40 -4.24 -6.59 -5.75
CA VAL A 40 -4.66 -7.13 -4.47
C VAL A 40 -4.84 -5.98 -3.48
N LEU A 41 -5.56 -6.26 -2.40
CA LEU A 41 -5.73 -5.30 -1.34
C LEU A 41 -4.40 -5.05 -0.64
N CYS A 42 -4.08 -3.79 -0.42
CA CYS A 42 -2.84 -3.43 0.24
C CYS A 42 -3.10 -2.41 1.35
N GLU A 43 -2.21 -2.39 2.32
CA GLU A 43 -2.29 -1.41 3.41
C GLU A 43 -0.97 -0.65 3.45
N LEU A 44 -1.07 0.66 3.48
CA LEU A 44 0.11 1.52 3.54
C LEU A 44 0.33 1.95 4.97
N TRP A 45 1.50 1.66 5.49
CA TRP A 45 1.84 1.94 6.87
C TRP A 45 3.09 2.80 6.96
N GLN A 46 3.15 3.60 8.01
CA GLN A 46 4.36 4.29 8.41
C GLN A 46 4.64 3.89 9.84
N ARG A 47 5.65 3.04 10.04
CA ARG A 47 5.96 2.47 11.34
C ARG A 47 4.74 1.70 11.86
N ASN A 48 4.16 2.09 12.98
CA ASN A 48 2.99 1.42 13.52
C ASN A 48 1.69 2.20 13.28
N ARG A 49 1.71 3.12 12.31
CA ARG A 49 0.56 3.94 11.99
C ARG A 49 0.04 3.58 10.60
N MET A 50 -1.22 3.20 10.51
CA MET A 50 -1.82 2.91 9.22
C MET A 50 -2.16 4.23 8.52
N VAL A 51 -1.61 4.41 7.33
CA VAL A 51 -1.82 5.62 6.56
C VAL A 51 -3.05 5.50 5.67
N ALA A 52 -3.17 4.39 4.97
CA ALA A 52 -4.27 4.20 4.04
C ALA A 52 -4.45 2.73 3.71
N LYS A 53 -5.67 2.39 3.30
CA LYS A 53 -5.98 1.06 2.79
C LYS A 53 -6.31 1.21 1.31
N LEU A 54 -5.63 0.44 0.47
CA LEU A 54 -5.76 0.58 -0.97
C LEU A 54 -6.47 -0.62 -1.56
N GLU A 55 -7.54 -0.34 -2.30
CA GLU A 55 -8.30 -1.39 -2.96
C GLU A 55 -7.52 -1.97 -4.14
N PRO A 56 -7.83 -3.21 -4.54
CA PRO A 56 -7.17 -3.79 -5.71
C PRO A 56 -7.36 -2.93 -6.94
N ALA A 57 -6.31 -2.83 -7.74
CA ALA A 57 -6.34 -1.95 -8.91
C ALA A 57 -7.38 -2.40 -9.94
N ASN A 58 -7.66 -3.69 -9.99
CA ASN A 58 -8.64 -4.21 -10.93
C ASN A 58 -10.01 -4.45 -10.28
N SER A 59 -10.24 -3.83 -9.15
CA SER A 59 -11.52 -3.92 -8.46
C SER A 59 -12.56 -3.20 -9.32
N SER A 60 -13.39 -3.96 -9.98
CA SER A 60 -14.47 -3.36 -10.73
C SER A 60 -15.61 -3.13 -9.76
N GLY A 61 -15.98 -1.90 -9.68
CA GLY A 61 -17.06 -1.53 -8.78
C GLY A 61 -18.34 -2.24 -9.11
#